data_c81f0b01e15167fe00c0e484c42d7aad
#
_entry.id   c81f0b01e15167fe00c0e484c42d7aad
#
_cell.length_a   1.000
_cell.length_b   1.000
_cell.length_c   1.000
_cell.angle_alpha   90.00
_cell.angle_beta   90.00
_cell.angle_gamma   90.00
#
_symmetry.space_group_name_H-M   'P 1'
#
loop_
_entity.id
_entity.type
_entity.pdbx_description
1 polymer ?
#
loop_
_entity_poly.entity_id
_entity_poly.type
_entity_poly.pdbx_seq_one_letter_code
_entity_poly.pdbx_strand_id
1 'polypeptide(L)'
;MLSERMLSTVVRACSNQYLKLTPTDDAKVAPPKPGQRYMLYMHVPFCERLCPYCSFNRFPFKEERAKPYFANMRKEMMMLKDLGYDFESVYIGGGTPTIMIDELCETIDMARENFSIKEVSSETNPNHLIPSYLEKLKGRVDRLSVGVQSFDDGLLKQMDRYEKYGCGQEIMERIQEASPYFVSMNADMIFNFPAQTEDILINDIERVIESGASQTTFYPLMASPSVQRSLARTVGKVDYKREQRFYEIICELLIGGDKPLFENGSAWTFNRLGTGAAGEDAMIDEYVVDYEEYPAIGSGGITYLGENMYVNTFSVSQYNEKIESGRMSIMGKTRFSKHDRMRYRFMMQLFGLRLDKKQFREDFGCSIEAGLPAEMAFMTAAGAFATNNDKEITLTPKGRYLMVVMMRQFFIGVNNLRDQARAALPGEEKELLFGC
;
A
#
# COMPACT_ATOMS: atom_id res chain seq x y z
N MET A 1 -15.04 -21.20 2.72
CA MET A 1 -15.33 -20.95 4.16
C MET A 1 -14.39 -21.67 5.12
N LEU A 2 -14.20 -23.01 5.11
CA LEU A 2 -13.27 -23.66 6.04
C LEU A 2 -11.80 -23.33 5.72
N SER A 3 -11.42 -23.39 4.43
CA SER A 3 -10.08 -23.04 3.94
C SER A 3 -9.67 -21.60 4.26
N GLU A 4 -10.55 -20.63 4.11
CA GLU A 4 -10.29 -19.22 4.39
C GLU A 4 -10.07 -18.93 5.89
N ARG A 5 -10.90 -19.53 6.76
CA ARG A 5 -10.74 -19.39 8.22
C ARG A 5 -9.45 -20.00 8.70
N MET A 6 -9.10 -21.19 8.18
CA MET A 6 -7.85 -21.87 8.50
C MET A 6 -6.66 -21.04 8.00
N LEU A 7 -6.71 -20.57 6.74
CA LEU A 7 -5.68 -19.72 6.16
C LEU A 7 -5.50 -18.41 6.96
N SER A 8 -6.59 -17.71 7.26
CA SER A 8 -6.58 -16.49 8.08
C SER A 8 -5.92 -16.71 9.44
N THR A 9 -6.21 -17.85 10.08
CA THR A 9 -5.66 -18.19 11.40
C THR A 9 -4.17 -18.48 11.30
N VAL A 10 -3.74 -19.25 10.31
CA VAL A 10 -2.33 -19.60 10.09
C VAL A 10 -1.51 -18.36 9.74
N VAL A 11 -1.95 -17.55 8.77
CA VAL A 11 -1.24 -16.32 8.37
C VAL A 11 -1.11 -15.37 9.54
N ARG A 12 -2.18 -15.18 10.33
CA ARG A 12 -2.15 -14.34 11.54
C ARG A 12 -1.17 -14.87 12.59
N ALA A 13 -1.18 -16.18 12.85
CA ALA A 13 -0.28 -16.79 13.81
C ALA A 13 1.19 -16.61 13.36
N CYS A 14 1.50 -16.87 12.11
CA CYS A 14 2.83 -16.66 11.54
C CYS A 14 3.25 -15.19 11.62
N SER A 15 2.40 -14.27 11.15
CA SER A 15 2.69 -12.82 11.17
C SER A 15 2.95 -12.31 12.58
N ASN A 16 2.20 -12.76 13.57
CA ASN A 16 2.40 -12.37 14.97
C ASN A 16 3.73 -12.87 15.56
N GLN A 17 4.38 -13.86 14.95
CA GLN A 17 5.69 -14.36 15.40
C GLN A 17 6.83 -13.45 14.95
N TYR A 18 6.82 -13.01 13.68
CA TYR A 18 7.92 -12.22 13.12
C TYR A 18 7.63 -10.72 13.03
N LEU A 19 6.36 -10.25 13.10
CA LEU A 19 6.01 -8.82 13.14
C LEU A 19 5.99 -8.30 14.59
N LYS A 20 7.12 -8.45 15.30
CA LYS A 20 7.32 -7.90 16.64
C LYS A 20 8.41 -6.86 16.60
N LEU A 21 8.06 -5.62 16.95
CA LEU A 21 9.00 -4.51 16.97
C LEU A 21 10.02 -4.70 18.11
N THR A 22 11.29 -4.81 17.75
CA THR A 22 12.40 -4.71 18.69
C THR A 22 12.96 -3.31 18.59
N PRO A 23 12.86 -2.49 19.66
CA PRO A 23 13.42 -1.15 19.64
C PRO A 23 14.92 -1.18 19.32
N THR A 24 15.38 -0.20 18.57
CA THR A 24 16.79 -0.02 18.25
C THR A 24 17.07 1.48 18.04
N ASP A 25 18.15 1.96 18.66
CA ASP A 25 18.67 3.30 18.42
C ASP A 25 19.87 3.22 17.47
N ASP A 26 20.07 4.29 16.69
CA ASP A 26 21.19 4.47 15.76
C ASP A 26 21.36 3.34 14.72
N ALA A 27 20.27 2.64 14.41
CA ALA A 27 20.29 1.66 13.34
C ALA A 27 20.48 2.35 11.98
N LYS A 28 21.37 1.78 11.17
CA LYS A 28 21.53 2.13 9.76
C LYS A 28 21.02 0.98 8.91
N VAL A 29 20.45 1.32 7.77
CA VAL A 29 20.15 0.29 6.75
C VAL A 29 21.46 -0.21 6.14
N ALA A 30 21.47 -1.46 5.68
CA ALA A 30 22.61 -2.01 4.98
C ALA A 30 22.87 -1.23 3.67
N PRO A 31 24.11 -1.16 3.17
CA PRO A 31 24.36 -0.61 1.83
C PRO A 31 23.68 -1.46 0.76
N PRO A 32 23.43 -0.87 -0.44
CA PRO A 32 22.77 -1.59 -1.53
C PRO A 32 23.59 -2.77 -2.01
N LYS A 33 22.90 -3.81 -2.49
CA LYS A 33 23.54 -4.96 -3.13
C LYS A 33 23.90 -4.62 -4.59
N PRO A 34 25.07 -5.02 -5.09
CA PRO A 34 25.44 -4.76 -6.49
C PRO A 34 24.42 -5.37 -7.47
N GLY A 35 24.01 -4.57 -8.46
CA GLY A 35 23.11 -5.01 -9.54
C GLY A 35 21.64 -5.19 -9.13
N GLN A 36 21.27 -4.92 -7.89
CA GLN A 36 19.88 -4.95 -7.45
C GLN A 36 19.21 -3.60 -7.73
N ARG A 37 17.98 -3.68 -8.27
CA ARG A 37 17.11 -2.51 -8.45
C ARG A 37 16.39 -2.19 -7.16
N TYR A 38 16.27 -0.90 -6.85
CA TYR A 38 15.56 -0.44 -5.66
C TYR A 38 14.52 0.62 -6.02
N MET A 39 13.43 0.62 -5.27
CA MET A 39 12.44 1.69 -5.19
C MET A 39 12.59 2.42 -3.86
N LEU A 40 12.36 3.73 -3.85
CA LEU A 40 12.32 4.51 -2.62
C LEU A 40 10.87 4.78 -2.21
N TYR A 41 10.48 4.34 -1.02
CA TYR A 41 9.21 4.74 -0.41
C TYR A 41 9.39 6.00 0.44
N MET A 42 8.55 7.00 0.22
CA MET A 42 8.52 8.22 1.02
C MET A 42 7.18 8.34 1.75
N HIS A 43 7.22 8.45 3.08
CA HIS A 43 6.00 8.57 3.89
C HIS A 43 5.72 10.02 4.29
N VAL A 44 4.57 10.57 3.89
CA VAL A 44 4.11 11.91 4.28
C VAL A 44 2.96 11.77 5.29
N PRO A 45 3.19 12.01 6.59
CA PRO A 45 2.22 11.66 7.62
C PRO A 45 1.19 12.77 7.93
N PHE A 46 0.78 13.56 6.95
CA PHE A 46 -0.16 14.66 7.18
C PHE A 46 -1.44 14.49 6.39
N CYS A 47 -2.59 14.74 7.04
CA CYS A 47 -3.91 14.74 6.41
C CYS A 47 -4.72 15.94 6.87
N GLU A 48 -5.57 16.47 5.99
CA GLU A 48 -6.56 17.48 6.37
C GLU A 48 -7.70 16.88 7.22
N ARG A 49 -7.96 15.57 7.04
CA ARG A 49 -8.97 14.81 7.78
C ARG A 49 -8.44 13.45 8.19
N LEU A 50 -8.68 13.04 9.42
CA LEU A 50 -8.26 11.74 9.95
C LEU A 50 -9.39 10.73 9.85
N CYS A 51 -9.44 9.96 8.76
CA CYS A 51 -10.48 8.96 8.53
C CYS A 51 -10.50 7.88 9.62
N PRO A 52 -11.67 7.49 10.18
CA PRO A 52 -11.76 6.61 11.35
C PRO A 52 -11.28 5.16 11.11
N TYR A 53 -11.21 4.74 9.85
CA TYR A 53 -10.78 3.37 9.46
C TYR A 53 -9.27 3.27 9.15
N CYS A 54 -8.57 4.40 9.01
CA CYS A 54 -7.19 4.41 8.53
C CYS A 54 -6.20 3.99 9.61
N SER A 55 -5.29 3.08 9.25
CA SER A 55 -4.25 2.54 10.14
C SER A 55 -2.84 3.06 9.85
N PHE A 56 -2.68 3.96 8.87
CA PHE A 56 -1.37 4.56 8.56
C PHE A 56 -0.91 5.56 9.63
N ASN A 57 0.38 5.88 9.65
CA ASN A 57 0.90 6.99 10.45
C ASN A 57 0.43 8.31 9.83
N ARG A 58 -0.36 9.09 10.56
CA ARG A 58 -0.95 10.33 10.06
C ARG A 58 -1.27 11.29 11.20
N PHE A 59 -1.10 12.57 10.93
CA PHE A 59 -1.36 13.66 11.86
C PHE A 59 -2.24 14.73 11.19
N PRO A 60 -3.02 15.48 11.96
CA PRO A 60 -3.68 16.66 11.44
C PRO A 60 -2.66 17.61 10.82
N PHE A 61 -2.97 18.10 9.61
CA PHE A 61 -2.09 19.03 8.91
C PHE A 61 -1.93 20.34 9.65
N LYS A 62 -0.68 20.75 9.78
CA LYS A 62 -0.26 22.10 10.21
C LYS A 62 1.00 22.45 9.44
N GLU A 63 0.99 23.58 8.74
CA GLU A 63 2.09 24.01 7.86
C GLU A 63 3.42 24.13 8.61
N GLU A 64 3.38 24.69 9.83
CA GLU A 64 4.56 24.86 10.68
C GLU A 64 5.23 23.53 11.09
N ARG A 65 4.50 22.41 11.03
CA ARG A 65 5.04 21.06 11.25
C ARG A 65 5.45 20.38 9.95
N ALA A 66 4.70 20.60 8.88
CA ALA A 66 4.90 19.92 7.62
C ALA A 66 6.12 20.45 6.84
N LYS A 67 6.34 21.77 6.82
CA LYS A 67 7.44 22.37 6.07
C LYS A 67 8.83 21.92 6.53
N PRO A 68 9.21 21.96 7.82
CA PRO A 68 10.50 21.40 8.28
C PRO A 68 10.58 19.88 8.08
N TYR A 69 9.44 19.18 8.14
CA TYR A 69 9.38 17.75 7.86
C TYR A 69 9.82 17.41 6.43
N PHE A 70 9.28 18.10 5.41
CA PHE A 70 9.68 17.88 4.03
C PHE A 70 11.17 18.19 3.80
N ALA A 71 11.68 19.27 4.39
CA ALA A 71 13.10 19.59 4.34
C ALA A 71 13.98 18.47 4.94
N ASN A 72 13.55 17.87 6.06
CA ASN A 72 14.25 16.76 6.69
C ASN A 72 14.09 15.46 5.87
N MET A 73 12.94 15.23 5.22
CA MET A 73 12.76 14.08 4.33
C MET A 73 13.73 14.13 3.13
N ARG A 74 13.97 15.31 2.55
CA ARG A 74 15.00 15.51 1.54
C ARG A 74 16.41 15.22 2.07
N LYS A 75 16.73 15.60 3.33
CA LYS A 75 18.02 15.23 3.94
C LYS A 75 18.15 13.72 4.13
N GLU A 76 17.09 13.04 4.63
CA GLU A 76 17.12 11.59 4.81
C GLU A 76 17.30 10.86 3.48
N MET A 77 16.69 11.35 2.40
CA MET A 77 16.90 10.85 1.04
C MET A 77 18.36 10.94 0.63
N MET A 78 19.05 12.05 0.92
CA MET A 78 20.48 12.20 0.62
C MET A 78 21.36 11.30 1.50
N MET A 79 20.95 10.97 2.73
CA MET A 79 21.67 9.98 3.54
C MET A 79 21.66 8.59 2.89
N LEU A 80 20.61 8.21 2.17
CA LEU A 80 20.56 6.97 1.40
C LEU A 80 21.49 7.04 0.17
N LYS A 81 21.59 8.19 -0.49
CA LYS A 81 22.55 8.42 -1.57
C LYS A 81 23.99 8.25 -1.10
N ASP A 82 24.32 8.80 0.07
CA ASP A 82 25.65 8.70 0.67
C ASP A 82 26.01 7.24 1.06
N LEU A 83 25.01 6.38 1.29
CA LEU A 83 25.20 4.93 1.46
C LEU A 83 25.39 4.18 0.13
N GLY A 84 25.27 4.86 -1.02
CA GLY A 84 25.44 4.29 -2.35
C GLY A 84 24.14 3.78 -3.00
N TYR A 85 22.96 4.10 -2.46
CA TYR A 85 21.70 3.76 -3.13
C TYR A 85 21.50 4.58 -4.40
N ASP A 86 20.98 3.91 -5.42
CA ASP A 86 20.34 4.50 -6.59
C ASP A 86 18.94 3.89 -6.74
N PHE A 87 17.98 4.70 -7.17
CA PHE A 87 16.57 4.31 -7.26
C PHE A 87 16.07 4.45 -8.69
N GLU A 88 15.35 3.44 -9.17
CA GLU A 88 14.65 3.49 -10.45
C GLU A 88 13.22 4.00 -10.33
N SER A 89 12.61 3.89 -9.16
CA SER A 89 11.24 4.31 -8.89
C SER A 89 11.12 4.98 -7.53
N VAL A 90 10.16 5.90 -7.42
CA VAL A 90 9.77 6.56 -6.16
C VAL A 90 8.28 6.38 -5.95
N TYR A 91 7.91 5.90 -4.77
CA TYR A 91 6.52 5.87 -4.32
C TYR A 91 6.33 6.80 -3.12
N ILE A 92 5.44 7.79 -3.25
CA ILE A 92 5.18 8.80 -2.22
C ILE A 92 3.75 8.60 -1.70
N GLY A 93 3.64 8.12 -0.45
CA GLY A 93 2.36 7.75 0.14
C GLY A 93 2.22 8.15 1.60
N GLY A 94 1.19 7.58 2.24
CA GLY A 94 0.99 7.69 3.69
C GLY A 94 -0.28 8.39 4.12
N GLY A 95 -0.21 9.68 4.40
CA GLY A 95 -1.35 10.55 4.71
C GLY A 95 -1.91 11.17 3.44
N THR A 96 -1.40 12.33 3.07
CA THR A 96 -1.75 13.04 1.83
C THR A 96 -0.51 13.74 1.29
N PRO A 97 0.29 13.12 0.43
CA PRO A 97 1.54 13.70 -0.08
C PRO A 97 1.38 15.08 -0.72
N THR A 98 0.27 15.29 -1.44
CA THR A 98 -0.05 16.56 -2.13
C THR A 98 -0.50 17.69 -1.20
N ILE A 99 -0.49 17.48 0.12
CA ILE A 99 -0.95 18.49 1.10
C ILE A 99 -0.10 19.76 1.10
N MET A 100 1.18 19.64 0.73
CA MET A 100 2.09 20.74 0.46
C MET A 100 2.69 20.55 -0.94
N ILE A 101 1.93 20.96 -1.94
CA ILE A 101 2.23 20.67 -3.34
C ILE A 101 3.61 21.18 -3.79
N ASP A 102 4.05 22.34 -3.32
CA ASP A 102 5.34 22.91 -3.69
C ASP A 102 6.50 22.12 -3.07
N GLU A 103 6.39 21.74 -1.80
CA GLU A 103 7.39 20.89 -1.13
C GLU A 103 7.46 19.48 -1.74
N LEU A 104 6.30 18.93 -2.17
CA LEU A 104 6.26 17.65 -2.88
C LEU A 104 7.00 17.75 -4.22
N CYS A 105 6.72 18.79 -5.03
CA CYS A 105 7.39 19.00 -6.30
C CYS A 105 8.90 19.16 -6.14
N GLU A 106 9.35 19.98 -5.18
CA GLU A 106 10.78 20.14 -4.87
C GLU A 106 11.43 18.81 -4.47
N THR A 107 10.72 17.98 -3.70
CA THR A 107 11.23 16.66 -3.29
C THR A 107 11.37 15.71 -4.47
N ILE A 108 10.39 15.69 -5.39
CA ILE A 108 10.44 14.88 -6.61
C ILE A 108 11.55 15.36 -7.53
N ASP A 109 11.66 16.68 -7.76
CA ASP A 109 12.70 17.27 -8.59
C ASP A 109 14.10 16.91 -8.05
N MET A 110 14.31 17.03 -6.73
CA MET A 110 15.56 16.62 -6.08
C MET A 110 15.84 15.11 -6.23
N ALA A 111 14.80 14.25 -6.14
CA ALA A 111 14.97 12.83 -6.38
C ALA A 111 15.43 12.53 -7.81
N ARG A 112 14.78 13.14 -8.82
CA ARG A 112 15.16 12.96 -10.23
C ARG A 112 16.57 13.52 -10.56
N GLU A 113 17.00 14.57 -9.89
CA GLU A 113 18.36 15.13 -10.06
C GLU A 113 19.46 14.23 -9.46
N ASN A 114 19.13 13.45 -8.45
CA ASN A 114 20.11 12.72 -7.66
C ASN A 114 20.13 11.20 -7.88
N PHE A 115 19.09 10.64 -8.53
CA PHE A 115 18.93 9.21 -8.75
C PHE A 115 18.42 8.92 -10.17
N SER A 116 18.57 7.68 -10.63
CA SER A 116 18.15 7.20 -11.95
C SER A 116 16.65 6.95 -12.08
N ILE A 117 15.81 7.87 -11.57
CA ILE A 117 14.34 7.70 -11.47
C ILE A 117 13.70 7.62 -12.86
N LYS A 118 12.99 6.54 -13.11
CA LYS A 118 12.19 6.29 -14.32
C LYS A 118 10.70 6.55 -14.08
N GLU A 119 10.22 6.26 -12.87
CA GLU A 119 8.81 6.34 -12.49
C GLU A 119 8.62 6.99 -11.13
N VAL A 120 7.62 7.86 -11.03
CA VAL A 120 7.15 8.45 -9.76
C VAL A 120 5.66 8.18 -9.61
N SER A 121 5.32 7.45 -8.54
CA SER A 121 3.95 7.26 -8.08
C SER A 121 3.67 8.11 -6.85
N SER A 122 2.51 8.74 -6.78
CA SER A 122 2.11 9.54 -5.61
C SER A 122 0.64 9.32 -5.26
N GLU A 123 0.33 9.34 -3.96
CA GLU A 123 -1.02 9.30 -3.45
C GLU A 123 -1.60 10.72 -3.30
N THR A 124 -2.92 10.85 -3.41
CA THR A 124 -3.66 12.10 -3.22
C THR A 124 -5.08 11.86 -2.72
N ASN A 125 -5.81 12.95 -2.46
CA ASN A 125 -7.25 12.94 -2.18
C ASN A 125 -8.02 13.74 -3.25
N PRO A 126 -9.33 13.48 -3.44
CA PRO A 126 -10.12 14.10 -4.51
C PRO A 126 -10.14 15.64 -4.51
N ASN A 127 -10.07 16.28 -3.35
CA ASN A 127 -10.05 17.75 -3.24
C ASN A 127 -8.76 18.40 -3.78
N HIS A 128 -7.70 17.64 -3.99
CA HIS A 128 -6.45 18.10 -4.61
C HIS A 128 -6.40 17.89 -6.14
N LEU A 129 -7.43 17.27 -6.74
CA LEU A 129 -7.56 17.17 -8.19
C LEU A 129 -8.11 18.49 -8.74
N ILE A 130 -7.33 19.55 -8.64
CA ILE A 130 -7.63 20.90 -9.11
C ILE A 130 -6.57 21.39 -10.10
N PRO A 131 -6.91 22.24 -11.08
CA PRO A 131 -5.98 22.62 -12.14
C PRO A 131 -4.61 23.10 -11.66
N SER A 132 -4.57 23.90 -10.59
CA SER A 132 -3.31 24.43 -10.05
C SER A 132 -2.37 23.33 -9.51
N TYR A 133 -2.91 22.22 -9.00
CA TYR A 133 -2.11 21.08 -8.52
C TYR A 133 -1.74 20.15 -9.69
N LEU A 134 -2.71 19.88 -10.59
CA LEU A 134 -2.51 19.02 -11.74
C LEU A 134 -1.39 19.53 -12.64
N GLU A 135 -1.35 20.84 -12.93
CA GLU A 135 -0.26 21.44 -13.71
C GLU A 135 1.11 21.33 -13.04
N LYS A 136 1.18 21.40 -11.70
CA LYS A 136 2.44 21.22 -10.97
C LYS A 136 2.91 19.76 -10.99
N LEU A 137 1.98 18.79 -10.94
CA LEU A 137 2.29 17.37 -10.94
C LEU A 137 2.61 16.81 -12.35
N LYS A 138 2.07 17.46 -13.40
CA LYS A 138 2.27 17.05 -14.78
C LYS A 138 3.74 16.93 -15.14
N GLY A 139 4.16 15.76 -15.63
CA GLY A 139 5.55 15.46 -15.99
C GLY A 139 6.50 15.18 -14.80
N ARG A 140 6.01 15.37 -13.55
CA ARG A 140 6.71 14.96 -12.33
C ARG A 140 6.22 13.64 -11.79
N VAL A 141 4.92 13.44 -11.81
CA VAL A 141 4.24 12.21 -11.37
C VAL A 141 3.72 11.47 -12.59
N ASP A 142 4.09 10.21 -12.71
CA ASP A 142 3.68 9.35 -13.80
C ASP A 142 2.39 8.61 -13.46
N ARG A 143 2.25 8.15 -12.20
CA ARG A 143 1.07 7.49 -11.66
C ARG A 143 0.53 8.26 -10.44
N LEU A 144 -0.74 8.67 -10.51
CA LEU A 144 -1.43 9.31 -9.39
C LEU A 144 -2.52 8.39 -8.83
N SER A 145 -2.43 8.05 -7.54
CA SER A 145 -3.42 7.25 -6.83
C SER A 145 -4.33 8.13 -5.99
N VAL A 146 -5.64 8.04 -6.22
CA VAL A 146 -6.65 8.88 -5.58
C VAL A 146 -7.45 8.06 -4.57
N GLY A 147 -7.37 8.44 -3.30
CA GLY A 147 -8.18 7.84 -2.26
C GLY A 147 -9.65 8.20 -2.42
N VAL A 148 -10.42 7.42 -3.17
CA VAL A 148 -11.87 7.57 -3.36
C VAL A 148 -12.64 6.88 -2.23
N GLN A 149 -12.37 5.60 -2.04
CA GLN A 149 -12.91 4.67 -1.08
C GLN A 149 -14.32 4.17 -1.43
N SER A 150 -15.25 5.04 -1.83
CA SER A 150 -16.60 4.77 -2.33
C SER A 150 -17.12 6.00 -3.06
N PHE A 151 -18.09 5.82 -3.96
CA PHE A 151 -18.87 6.91 -4.56
C PHE A 151 -20.25 7.07 -3.89
N ASP A 152 -20.57 6.22 -2.91
CA ASP A 152 -21.81 6.35 -2.14
C ASP A 152 -21.68 7.43 -1.06
N ASP A 153 -22.53 8.44 -1.12
CA ASP A 153 -22.53 9.58 -0.19
C ASP A 153 -22.77 9.16 1.26
N GLY A 154 -23.54 8.09 1.49
CA GLY A 154 -23.79 7.55 2.82
C GLY A 154 -22.54 6.93 3.43
N LEU A 155 -21.79 6.14 2.64
CA LEU A 155 -20.50 5.60 3.05
C LEU A 155 -19.44 6.69 3.22
N LEU A 156 -19.38 7.68 2.32
CA LEU A 156 -18.45 8.81 2.45
C LEU A 156 -18.67 9.59 3.75
N LYS A 157 -19.93 9.80 4.15
CA LYS A 157 -20.28 10.41 5.46
C LYS A 157 -19.82 9.55 6.63
N GLN A 158 -20.04 8.25 6.60
CA GLN A 158 -19.60 7.32 7.64
C GLN A 158 -18.07 7.21 7.73
N MET A 159 -17.37 7.39 6.59
CA MET A 159 -15.91 7.43 6.49
C MET A 159 -15.31 8.78 6.88
N ASP A 160 -16.14 9.78 7.25
CA ASP A 160 -15.74 11.16 7.55
C ASP A 160 -15.00 11.84 6.37
N ARG A 161 -15.50 11.61 5.14
CA ARG A 161 -14.88 12.09 3.89
C ARG A 161 -15.74 13.07 3.12
N TYR A 162 -17.07 12.94 3.20
CA TYR A 162 -18.03 13.69 2.39
C TYR A 162 -17.81 15.22 2.42
N GLU A 163 -17.76 15.80 3.61
CA GLU A 163 -17.65 17.25 3.80
C GLU A 163 -16.32 17.84 3.28
N LYS A 164 -15.25 17.03 3.29
CA LYS A 164 -13.92 17.51 2.90
C LYS A 164 -13.59 17.22 1.44
N TYR A 165 -13.99 16.05 0.95
CA TYR A 165 -13.54 15.55 -0.35
C TYR A 165 -14.62 15.63 -1.44
N GLY A 166 -15.86 15.93 -1.07
CA GLY A 166 -17.01 16.08 -1.97
C GLY A 166 -17.91 14.85 -2.01
N CYS A 167 -19.04 14.98 -2.72
CA CYS A 167 -19.94 13.86 -3.00
C CYS A 167 -19.38 12.91 -4.07
N GLY A 168 -19.96 11.73 -4.21
CA GLY A 168 -19.52 10.74 -5.18
C GLY A 168 -19.48 11.24 -6.62
N GLN A 169 -20.46 12.07 -7.01
CA GLN A 169 -20.51 12.68 -8.34
C GLN A 169 -19.33 13.66 -8.57
N GLU A 170 -19.07 14.56 -7.64
CA GLU A 170 -17.94 15.51 -7.72
C GLU A 170 -16.59 14.78 -7.77
N ILE A 171 -16.44 13.71 -6.99
CA ILE A 171 -15.21 12.87 -7.00
C ILE A 171 -15.00 12.27 -8.37
N MET A 172 -16.05 11.70 -8.97
CA MET A 172 -15.99 11.09 -10.29
C MET A 172 -15.59 12.12 -11.37
N GLU A 173 -16.23 13.29 -11.39
CA GLU A 173 -15.93 14.36 -12.34
C GLU A 173 -14.49 14.85 -12.23
N ARG A 174 -13.97 15.01 -11.01
CA ARG A 174 -12.57 15.38 -10.78
C ARG A 174 -11.58 14.32 -11.29
N ILE A 175 -11.89 13.03 -11.18
CA ILE A 175 -11.07 11.96 -11.75
C ILE A 175 -11.06 12.04 -13.27
N GLN A 176 -12.24 12.26 -13.90
CA GLN A 176 -12.35 12.41 -15.35
C GLN A 176 -11.50 13.56 -15.87
N GLU A 177 -11.54 14.72 -15.19
CA GLU A 177 -10.76 15.90 -15.54
C GLU A 177 -9.26 15.70 -15.33
N ALA A 178 -8.86 14.97 -14.29
CA ALA A 178 -7.48 14.77 -13.92
C ALA A 178 -6.77 13.65 -14.71
N SER A 179 -7.52 12.64 -15.17
CA SER A 179 -6.95 11.45 -15.83
C SER A 179 -5.99 11.75 -17.00
N PRO A 180 -6.24 12.76 -17.87
CA PRO A 180 -5.34 13.07 -18.99
C PRO A 180 -3.97 13.64 -18.60
N TYR A 181 -3.76 14.01 -17.35
CA TYR A 181 -2.50 14.61 -16.89
C TYR A 181 -1.42 13.55 -16.58
N PHE A 182 -1.80 12.28 -16.40
CA PHE A 182 -0.94 11.21 -15.90
C PHE A 182 -0.92 10.01 -16.86
N VAL A 183 0.17 9.26 -16.84
CA VAL A 183 0.28 7.98 -17.56
C VAL A 183 -0.72 6.98 -16.98
N SER A 184 -0.83 6.97 -15.64
CA SER A 184 -1.81 6.15 -14.92
C SER A 184 -2.52 6.96 -13.83
N MET A 185 -3.87 6.88 -13.82
CA MET A 185 -4.72 7.39 -12.75
C MET A 185 -5.39 6.19 -12.08
N ASN A 186 -5.08 6.00 -10.80
CA ASN A 186 -5.66 4.91 -10.01
C ASN A 186 -6.75 5.44 -9.06
N ALA A 187 -7.89 4.75 -9.02
CA ALA A 187 -8.94 4.97 -8.04
C ALA A 187 -8.83 3.92 -6.92
N ASP A 188 -8.47 4.36 -5.71
CA ASP A 188 -8.42 3.48 -4.53
C ASP A 188 -9.81 3.33 -3.94
N MET A 189 -10.31 2.10 -3.91
CA MET A 189 -11.62 1.74 -3.40
C MET A 189 -11.49 0.84 -2.17
N ILE A 190 -12.45 0.91 -1.25
CA ILE A 190 -12.55 -0.03 -0.14
C ILE A 190 -13.78 -0.89 -0.35
N PHE A 191 -13.62 -2.21 -0.30
CA PHE A 191 -14.74 -3.13 -0.25
C PHE A 191 -14.86 -3.82 1.10
N ASN A 192 -16.07 -4.34 1.38
CA ASN A 192 -16.46 -4.94 2.64
C ASN A 192 -16.46 -3.98 3.84
N PHE A 193 -16.76 -2.67 3.60
CA PHE A 193 -17.02 -1.74 4.69
C PHE A 193 -18.35 -2.15 5.41
N PRO A 194 -18.48 -2.01 6.75
CA PRO A 194 -19.58 -2.60 7.50
C PRO A 194 -20.99 -2.33 6.93
N ALA A 195 -21.28 -1.10 6.52
CA ALA A 195 -22.58 -0.70 5.98
C ALA A 195 -22.72 -0.87 4.45
N GLN A 196 -21.66 -1.28 3.73
CA GLN A 196 -21.71 -1.46 2.28
C GLN A 196 -22.59 -2.66 1.93
N THR A 197 -23.50 -2.48 0.97
CA THR A 197 -24.34 -3.54 0.37
C THR A 197 -23.75 -3.98 -0.99
N GLU A 198 -24.29 -5.06 -1.60
CA GLU A 198 -23.92 -5.45 -2.95
C GLU A 198 -24.29 -4.36 -3.97
N ASP A 199 -25.45 -3.72 -3.85
CA ASP A 199 -25.89 -2.63 -4.73
C ASP A 199 -24.93 -1.41 -4.65
N ILE A 200 -24.49 -1.04 -3.45
CA ILE A 200 -23.51 0.03 -3.28
C ILE A 200 -22.18 -0.34 -3.95
N LEU A 201 -21.72 -1.59 -3.77
CA LEU A 201 -20.48 -2.06 -4.40
C LEU A 201 -20.59 -2.06 -5.93
N ILE A 202 -21.71 -2.52 -6.48
CA ILE A 202 -21.97 -2.52 -7.92
C ILE A 202 -21.95 -1.08 -8.46
N ASN A 203 -22.65 -0.16 -7.80
CA ASN A 203 -22.63 1.26 -8.17
C ASN A 203 -21.21 1.85 -8.09
N ASP A 204 -20.44 1.52 -7.06
CA ASP A 204 -19.03 1.95 -6.93
C ASP A 204 -18.18 1.49 -8.12
N ILE A 205 -18.36 0.23 -8.56
CA ILE A 205 -17.63 -0.32 -9.72
C ILE A 205 -18.05 0.38 -11.02
N GLU A 206 -19.37 0.59 -11.23
CA GLU A 206 -19.91 1.30 -12.39
C GLU A 206 -19.35 2.72 -12.46
N ARG A 207 -19.29 3.43 -11.32
CA ARG A 207 -18.67 4.77 -11.22
C ARG A 207 -17.17 4.77 -11.50
N VAL A 208 -16.43 3.75 -11.08
CA VAL A 208 -15.02 3.57 -11.47
C VAL A 208 -14.90 3.43 -12.99
N ILE A 209 -15.77 2.63 -13.61
CA ILE A 209 -15.78 2.46 -15.08
C ILE A 209 -16.08 3.79 -15.77
N GLU A 210 -17.10 4.51 -15.33
CA GLU A 210 -17.52 5.82 -15.87
C GLU A 210 -16.45 6.91 -15.66
N SER A 211 -15.71 6.88 -14.54
CA SER A 211 -14.69 7.88 -14.24
C SER A 211 -13.52 7.92 -15.23
N GLY A 212 -13.35 6.86 -16.02
CA GLY A 212 -12.25 6.76 -16.97
C GLY A 212 -10.88 6.49 -16.31
N ALA A 213 -10.84 6.21 -15.01
CA ALA A 213 -9.60 5.81 -14.34
C ALA A 213 -8.93 4.65 -15.07
N SER A 214 -7.64 4.78 -15.34
CA SER A 214 -6.87 3.76 -16.08
C SER A 214 -6.49 2.56 -15.20
N GLN A 215 -6.55 2.72 -13.88
CA GLN A 215 -6.31 1.67 -12.90
C GLN A 215 -7.29 1.82 -11.74
N THR A 216 -7.65 0.72 -11.10
CA THR A 216 -8.40 0.75 -9.85
C THR A 216 -7.91 -0.33 -8.90
N THR A 217 -7.86 -0.01 -7.62
CA THR A 217 -7.47 -0.95 -6.56
C THR A 217 -8.61 -1.09 -5.56
N PHE A 218 -9.09 -2.32 -5.39
CA PHE A 218 -10.14 -2.64 -4.42
C PHE A 218 -9.53 -3.30 -3.19
N TYR A 219 -9.28 -2.51 -2.15
CA TYR A 219 -8.74 -3.00 -0.89
C TYR A 219 -9.84 -3.59 -0.01
N PRO A 220 -9.68 -4.83 0.51
CA PRO A 220 -10.53 -5.27 1.61
C PRO A 220 -10.24 -4.40 2.84
N LEU A 221 -11.24 -4.12 3.66
CA LEU A 221 -11.03 -3.29 4.86
C LEU A 221 -10.04 -3.93 5.84
N MET A 222 -8.86 -3.34 5.99
CA MET A 222 -7.72 -3.84 6.76
C MET A 222 -7.40 -2.95 7.98
N ALA A 223 -8.35 -2.82 8.89
CA ALA A 223 -8.14 -2.00 10.09
C ALA A 223 -7.22 -2.69 11.11
N SER A 224 -6.35 -1.92 11.79
CA SER A 224 -5.56 -2.41 12.92
C SER A 224 -6.45 -2.86 14.08
N PRO A 225 -5.95 -3.65 15.04
CA PRO A 225 -6.76 -4.06 16.19
C PRO A 225 -7.33 -2.88 17.00
N SER A 226 -6.61 -1.76 17.11
CA SER A 226 -7.10 -0.55 17.77
C SER A 226 -8.19 0.13 16.95
N VAL A 227 -8.00 0.29 15.66
CA VAL A 227 -8.97 0.89 14.73
C VAL A 227 -10.23 0.02 14.62
N GLN A 228 -10.11 -1.31 14.58
CA GLN A 228 -11.26 -2.22 14.58
C GLN A 228 -12.17 -2.03 15.79
N ARG A 229 -11.59 -1.81 16.97
CA ARG A 229 -12.38 -1.55 18.20
C ARG A 229 -13.15 -0.24 18.11
N SER A 230 -12.53 0.81 17.58
CA SER A 230 -13.17 2.11 17.35
C SER A 230 -14.27 1.99 16.30
N LEU A 231 -13.96 1.42 15.15
CA LEU A 231 -14.88 1.26 14.02
C LEU A 231 -16.12 0.45 14.41
N ALA A 232 -15.95 -0.64 15.19
CA ALA A 232 -17.06 -1.47 15.67
C ALA A 232 -18.05 -0.72 16.56
N ARG A 233 -17.63 0.38 17.20
CA ARG A 233 -18.50 1.24 18.04
C ARG A 233 -19.23 2.31 17.23
N THR A 234 -18.63 2.78 16.14
CA THR A 234 -19.15 3.92 15.36
C THR A 234 -19.89 3.50 14.11
N VAL A 235 -19.43 2.50 13.39
CA VAL A 235 -19.94 2.12 12.06
C VAL A 235 -20.44 0.66 12.03
N GLY A 236 -19.92 -0.21 12.87
CA GLY A 236 -20.26 -1.62 12.91
C GLY A 236 -19.08 -2.55 12.74
N LYS A 237 -19.35 -3.86 12.83
CA LYS A 237 -18.33 -4.91 12.67
C LYS A 237 -18.24 -5.35 11.22
N VAL A 238 -17.00 -5.61 10.76
CA VAL A 238 -16.76 -6.19 9.43
C VAL A 238 -17.28 -7.64 9.40
N ASP A 239 -18.10 -7.95 8.40
CA ASP A 239 -18.55 -9.32 8.14
C ASP A 239 -17.71 -9.96 7.03
N TYR A 240 -16.70 -10.74 7.42
CA TYR A 240 -15.85 -11.46 6.48
C TYR A 240 -16.54 -12.61 5.73
N LYS A 241 -17.80 -12.96 6.06
CA LYS A 241 -18.50 -14.03 5.33
C LYS A 241 -18.95 -13.59 3.93
N ARG A 242 -19.21 -12.30 3.75
CA ARG A 242 -19.62 -11.71 2.47
C ARG A 242 -18.43 -11.26 1.59
N GLU A 243 -17.21 -11.22 2.15
CA GLU A 243 -16.01 -10.71 1.46
C GLU A 243 -15.75 -11.44 0.14
N GLN A 244 -15.89 -12.77 0.12
CA GLN A 244 -15.72 -13.56 -1.09
C GLN A 244 -16.72 -13.15 -2.17
N ARG A 245 -18.01 -13.02 -1.82
CA ARG A 245 -19.05 -12.61 -2.76
C ARG A 245 -18.79 -11.21 -3.33
N PHE A 246 -18.34 -10.28 -2.49
CA PHE A 246 -17.96 -8.94 -2.93
C PHE A 246 -16.78 -8.97 -3.91
N TYR A 247 -15.76 -9.77 -3.61
CA TYR A 247 -14.64 -9.95 -4.52
C TYR A 247 -15.02 -10.60 -5.85
N GLU A 248 -15.95 -11.57 -5.82
CA GLU A 248 -16.51 -12.17 -7.03
C GLU A 248 -17.23 -11.13 -7.90
N ILE A 249 -18.07 -10.27 -7.30
CA ILE A 249 -18.75 -9.17 -8.01
C ILE A 249 -17.74 -8.23 -8.68
N ILE A 250 -16.68 -7.85 -7.98
CA ILE A 250 -15.62 -7.00 -8.55
C ILE A 250 -14.99 -7.66 -9.77
N CYS A 251 -14.64 -8.94 -9.66
CA CYS A 251 -14.06 -9.68 -10.79
C CYS A 251 -15.05 -9.87 -11.94
N GLU A 252 -16.32 -10.18 -11.65
CA GLU A 252 -17.36 -10.36 -12.66
C GLU A 252 -17.54 -9.09 -13.50
N LEU A 253 -17.58 -7.92 -12.87
CA LEU A 253 -17.85 -6.65 -13.56
C LEU A 253 -16.62 -6.04 -14.26
N LEU A 254 -15.43 -6.22 -13.71
CA LEU A 254 -14.22 -5.62 -14.29
C LEU A 254 -13.54 -6.50 -15.33
N ILE A 255 -13.40 -7.80 -15.04
CA ILE A 255 -12.61 -8.74 -15.85
C ILE A 255 -13.41 -9.93 -16.38
N GLY A 256 -14.72 -9.97 -16.14
CA GLY A 256 -15.61 -11.02 -16.62
C GLY A 256 -16.17 -10.77 -18.03
N GLY A 257 -16.86 -11.78 -18.57
CA GLY A 257 -17.50 -11.73 -19.89
C GLY A 257 -16.55 -11.89 -21.09
N ASP A 258 -17.12 -11.80 -22.30
CA ASP A 258 -16.36 -11.99 -23.55
C ASP A 258 -15.49 -10.80 -23.95
N LYS A 259 -15.74 -9.62 -23.37
CA LYS A 259 -15.03 -8.37 -23.63
C LYS A 259 -14.77 -7.66 -22.31
N PRO A 260 -13.79 -8.13 -21.53
CA PRO A 260 -13.45 -7.47 -20.27
C PRO A 260 -12.98 -6.04 -20.51
N LEU A 261 -13.28 -5.16 -19.57
CA LEU A 261 -12.82 -3.76 -19.61
C LEU A 261 -11.46 -3.58 -18.95
N PHE A 262 -11.11 -4.49 -18.04
CA PHE A 262 -9.87 -4.48 -17.28
C PHE A 262 -9.19 -5.85 -17.33
N GLU A 263 -7.92 -5.87 -16.97
CA GLU A 263 -7.15 -7.07 -16.62
C GLU A 263 -6.63 -6.99 -15.20
N ASN A 264 -6.20 -8.11 -14.63
CA ASN A 264 -5.61 -8.09 -13.28
C ASN A 264 -4.18 -7.54 -13.33
N GLY A 265 -3.88 -6.51 -12.56
CA GLY A 265 -2.51 -6.09 -12.22
C GLY A 265 -1.97 -6.87 -11.02
N SER A 266 -2.81 -7.05 -9.99
CA SER A 266 -2.55 -7.92 -8.84
C SER A 266 -3.83 -8.63 -8.39
N ALA A 267 -3.82 -9.28 -7.24
CA ALA A 267 -5.02 -9.92 -6.72
C ALA A 267 -6.17 -8.95 -6.42
N TRP A 268 -5.91 -7.66 -6.23
CA TRP A 268 -6.92 -6.62 -5.98
C TRP A 268 -6.79 -5.34 -6.80
N THR A 269 -5.76 -5.25 -7.69
CA THR A 269 -5.59 -4.15 -8.64
C THR A 269 -6.00 -4.58 -10.04
N PHE A 270 -6.69 -3.69 -10.74
CA PHE A 270 -7.24 -3.92 -12.06
C PHE A 270 -6.83 -2.79 -13.00
N ASN A 271 -6.23 -3.14 -14.12
CA ASN A 271 -5.72 -2.22 -15.15
C ASN A 271 -6.67 -2.15 -16.32
N ARG A 272 -7.09 -0.97 -16.74
CA ARG A 272 -7.99 -0.77 -17.87
C ARG A 272 -7.27 -1.10 -19.17
N LEU A 273 -7.85 -2.00 -19.95
CA LEU A 273 -7.33 -2.39 -21.25
C LEU A 273 -7.30 -1.21 -22.23
N GLY A 274 -6.25 -1.14 -23.04
CA GLY A 274 -6.07 -0.06 -24.02
C GLY A 274 -5.56 1.26 -23.43
N THR A 275 -5.10 1.27 -22.19
CA THR A 275 -4.45 2.43 -21.54
C THR A 275 -2.98 2.12 -21.21
N GLY A 276 -2.20 3.13 -20.84
CA GLY A 276 -0.81 2.96 -20.36
C GLY A 276 -0.69 2.22 -19.02
N ALA A 277 -1.81 1.90 -18.38
CA ALA A 277 -1.82 1.12 -17.15
C ALA A 277 -1.85 -0.40 -17.39
N ALA A 278 -2.10 -0.87 -18.62
CA ALA A 278 -2.20 -2.28 -18.98
C ALA A 278 -1.00 -2.73 -19.81
N GLY A 279 -0.65 -4.03 -19.74
CA GLY A 279 0.43 -4.65 -20.50
C GLY A 279 1.71 -4.91 -19.67
N GLU A 280 2.79 -5.31 -20.36
CA GLU A 280 4.06 -5.71 -19.72
C GLU A 280 4.77 -4.55 -18.98
N ASP A 281 4.56 -3.30 -19.42
CA ASP A 281 5.12 -2.08 -18.83
C ASP A 281 4.11 -1.35 -17.92
N ALA A 282 3.05 -2.03 -17.47
CA ALA A 282 2.04 -1.43 -16.62
C ALA A 282 2.64 -0.95 -15.29
N MET A 283 2.30 0.29 -14.91
CA MET A 283 2.68 0.82 -13.60
C MET A 283 1.96 0.08 -12.50
N ILE A 284 2.70 -0.50 -11.57
CA ILE A 284 2.14 -1.34 -10.52
C ILE A 284 1.77 -0.48 -9.31
N ASP A 285 0.57 -0.74 -8.78
CA ASP A 285 0.09 -0.09 -7.56
C ASP A 285 0.85 -0.57 -6.32
N GLU A 286 1.14 -1.88 -6.28
CA GLU A 286 1.79 -2.52 -5.15
C GLU A 286 3.29 -2.66 -5.39
N TYR A 287 4.05 -1.64 -5.00
CA TYR A 287 5.51 -1.62 -5.13
C TYR A 287 6.21 -2.85 -4.50
N VAL A 288 5.60 -3.46 -3.49
CA VAL A 288 6.11 -4.69 -2.83
C VAL A 288 6.10 -5.92 -3.74
N VAL A 289 5.40 -5.87 -4.87
CA VAL A 289 5.36 -6.94 -5.87
C VAL A 289 6.58 -6.86 -6.78
N ASP A 290 6.92 -5.67 -7.26
CA ASP A 290 8.04 -5.45 -8.18
C ASP A 290 9.38 -5.35 -7.47
N TYR A 291 9.38 -4.73 -6.30
CA TYR A 291 10.58 -4.49 -5.50
C TYR A 291 10.48 -5.27 -4.19
N GLU A 292 11.07 -6.46 -4.16
CA GLU A 292 11.08 -7.26 -2.93
C GLU A 292 11.77 -6.51 -1.77
N GLU A 293 12.87 -5.81 -2.08
CA GLU A 293 13.63 -5.01 -1.13
C GLU A 293 13.52 -3.53 -1.49
N TYR A 294 13.14 -2.72 -0.52
CA TYR A 294 13.00 -1.27 -0.67
C TYR A 294 13.31 -0.56 0.65
N PRO A 295 14.11 0.51 0.63
CA PRO A 295 14.20 1.45 1.75
C PRO A 295 13.01 2.41 1.77
N ALA A 296 12.66 2.84 3.00
CA ALA A 296 11.63 3.83 3.23
C ALA A 296 12.18 4.98 4.08
N ILE A 297 11.83 6.21 3.72
CA ILE A 297 12.12 7.42 4.49
C ILE A 297 10.83 8.06 5.00
N GLY A 298 10.99 8.95 5.96
CA GLY A 298 9.86 9.65 6.58
C GLY A 298 9.30 8.93 7.81
N SER A 299 8.61 9.69 8.65
CA SER A 299 7.98 9.24 9.90
C SER A 299 6.88 8.22 9.60
N GLY A 300 7.02 7.00 10.10
CA GLY A 300 6.09 5.89 9.84
C GLY A 300 6.41 5.05 8.60
N GLY A 301 7.50 5.36 7.88
CA GLY A 301 8.04 4.53 6.81
C GLY A 301 8.44 3.14 7.33
N ILE A 302 8.23 2.12 6.50
CA ILE A 302 8.63 0.74 6.77
C ILE A 302 9.53 0.28 5.64
N THR A 303 10.76 -0.06 5.97
CA THR A 303 11.81 -0.56 5.06
C THR A 303 11.86 -2.08 5.11
N TYR A 304 11.97 -2.76 3.99
CA TYR A 304 12.31 -4.18 3.93
C TYR A 304 13.61 -4.39 3.14
N LEU A 305 14.67 -4.83 3.83
CA LEU A 305 16.00 -5.05 3.24
C LEU A 305 16.63 -6.32 3.82
N GLY A 306 16.99 -7.24 2.95
CA GLY A 306 17.59 -8.51 3.32
C GLY A 306 16.67 -9.36 4.22
N GLU A 307 17.08 -9.53 5.45
CA GLU A 307 16.31 -10.28 6.46
C GLU A 307 15.62 -9.39 7.50
N ASN A 308 15.67 -8.07 7.32
CA ASN A 308 15.15 -7.13 8.30
C ASN A 308 14.03 -6.25 7.71
N MET A 309 13.00 -6.09 8.51
CA MET A 309 12.04 -5.01 8.33
C MET A 309 12.32 -3.94 9.38
N TYR A 310 12.65 -2.73 8.93
CA TYR A 310 12.90 -1.57 9.81
C TYR A 310 11.66 -0.69 9.83
N VAL A 311 11.43 -0.10 11.00
CA VAL A 311 10.30 0.81 11.22
C VAL A 311 10.87 2.16 11.65
N ASN A 312 10.53 3.20 10.91
CA ASN A 312 10.89 4.57 11.25
C ASN A 312 10.02 5.09 12.41
N THR A 313 10.53 6.06 13.16
CA THR A 313 9.74 6.65 14.24
C THR A 313 8.40 7.18 13.75
N PHE A 314 7.36 6.97 14.52
CA PHE A 314 6.01 7.48 14.22
C PHE A 314 5.83 8.92 14.73
N SER A 315 6.73 9.42 15.56
CA SER A 315 6.74 10.80 16.04
C SER A 315 7.38 11.73 15.00
N VAL A 316 6.66 12.75 14.58
CA VAL A 316 7.18 13.79 13.67
C VAL A 316 8.26 14.63 14.34
N SER A 317 8.12 14.94 15.65
CA SER A 317 9.13 15.69 16.38
C SER A 317 10.45 14.91 16.53
N GLN A 318 10.37 13.64 16.93
CA GLN A 318 11.55 12.77 17.01
C GLN A 318 12.18 12.49 15.65
N TYR A 319 11.37 12.41 14.61
CA TYR A 319 11.84 12.31 13.22
C TYR A 319 12.76 13.49 12.87
N ASN A 320 12.27 14.70 13.07
CA ASN A 320 13.04 15.90 12.78
C ASN A 320 14.34 15.96 13.59
N GLU A 321 14.27 15.69 14.90
CA GLU A 321 15.45 15.66 15.79
C GLU A 321 16.51 14.65 15.32
N LYS A 322 16.09 13.43 14.97
CA LYS A 322 17.02 12.39 14.48
C LYS A 322 17.72 12.85 13.20
N ILE A 323 16.96 13.31 12.20
CA ILE A 323 17.53 13.73 10.90
C ILE A 323 18.45 14.95 11.06
N GLU A 324 18.07 15.93 11.86
CA GLU A 324 18.90 17.12 12.14
C GLU A 324 20.21 16.76 12.87
N SER A 325 20.20 15.69 13.66
CA SER A 325 21.42 15.15 14.30
C SER A 325 22.22 14.18 13.41
N GLY A 326 21.87 14.01 12.14
CA GLY A 326 22.56 13.12 11.19
C GLY A 326 22.29 11.63 11.41
N ARG A 327 21.21 11.28 12.13
CA ARG A 327 20.81 9.90 12.37
C ARG A 327 19.63 9.52 11.49
N MET A 328 19.55 8.24 11.07
CA MET A 328 18.37 7.71 10.38
C MET A 328 17.14 7.67 11.29
N SER A 329 15.97 7.76 10.70
CA SER A 329 14.69 7.84 11.43
C SER A 329 14.24 6.52 12.09
N ILE A 330 15.00 5.44 11.97
CA ILE A 330 14.67 4.10 12.46
C ILE A 330 14.49 4.11 13.99
N MET A 331 13.38 3.53 14.46
CA MET A 331 13.08 3.34 15.88
C MET A 331 13.11 1.88 16.33
N GLY A 332 13.03 0.97 15.38
CA GLY A 332 13.01 -0.46 15.67
C GLY A 332 13.08 -1.31 14.43
N LYS A 333 13.28 -2.60 14.64
CA LYS A 333 13.32 -3.59 13.55
C LYS A 333 12.69 -4.90 13.97
N THR A 334 12.35 -5.71 12.97
CA THR A 334 12.05 -7.14 13.14
C THR A 334 12.88 -7.94 12.15
N ARG A 335 13.23 -9.17 12.51
CA ARG A 335 14.06 -10.05 11.68
C ARG A 335 13.25 -11.23 11.18
N PHE A 336 13.39 -11.51 9.90
CA PHE A 336 12.78 -12.65 9.20
C PHE A 336 13.78 -13.80 9.14
N SER A 337 13.39 -14.98 9.58
CA SER A 337 14.13 -16.19 9.30
C SER A 337 14.15 -16.51 7.79
N LYS A 338 15.01 -17.43 7.36
CA LYS A 338 14.99 -17.88 5.97
C LYS A 338 13.60 -18.40 5.55
N HIS A 339 12.92 -19.11 6.46
CA HIS A 339 11.57 -19.64 6.21
C HIS A 339 10.52 -18.51 6.10
N ASP A 340 10.59 -17.48 6.95
CA ASP A 340 9.70 -16.32 6.86
C ASP A 340 9.93 -15.55 5.56
N ARG A 341 11.17 -15.42 5.08
CA ARG A 341 11.48 -14.78 3.78
C ARG A 341 10.92 -15.59 2.60
N MET A 342 11.00 -16.93 2.66
CA MET A 342 10.36 -17.79 1.66
C MET A 342 8.85 -17.60 1.63
N ARG A 343 8.19 -17.50 2.80
CA ARG A 343 6.75 -17.20 2.92
C ARG A 343 6.40 -15.81 2.40
N TYR A 344 7.23 -14.83 2.72
CA TYR A 344 7.05 -13.46 2.23
C TYR A 344 7.12 -13.43 0.70
N ARG A 345 8.17 -14.02 0.09
CA ARG A 345 8.32 -14.15 -1.36
C ARG A 345 7.14 -14.87 -1.99
N PHE A 346 6.73 -16.01 -1.43
CA PHE A 346 5.57 -16.77 -1.88
C PHE A 346 4.30 -15.91 -1.91
N MET A 347 4.05 -15.16 -0.85
CA MET A 347 2.88 -14.31 -0.72
C MET A 347 2.93 -13.13 -1.69
N MET A 348 4.03 -12.39 -1.79
CA MET A 348 4.15 -11.20 -2.64
C MET A 348 4.09 -11.55 -4.13
N GLN A 349 4.83 -12.56 -4.57
CA GLN A 349 4.83 -12.95 -5.98
C GLN A 349 3.48 -13.52 -6.43
N LEU A 350 2.84 -14.38 -5.62
CA LEU A 350 1.51 -14.88 -5.96
C LEU A 350 0.42 -13.81 -5.82
N PHE A 351 0.59 -12.83 -4.97
CA PHE A 351 -0.27 -11.66 -4.95
C PHE A 351 -0.15 -10.86 -6.26
N GLY A 352 1.06 -10.74 -6.82
CA GLY A 352 1.32 -10.29 -8.20
C GLY A 352 1.01 -11.33 -9.28
N LEU A 353 0.20 -12.36 -8.95
CA LEU A 353 -0.40 -13.39 -9.82
C LEU A 353 0.56 -14.46 -10.33
N ARG A 354 1.86 -14.31 -10.19
CA ARG A 354 2.85 -15.24 -10.74
C ARG A 354 4.05 -15.39 -9.82
N LEU A 355 4.49 -16.63 -9.60
CA LEU A 355 5.72 -16.95 -8.90
C LEU A 355 6.72 -17.63 -9.82
N ASP A 356 7.94 -17.07 -9.90
CA ASP A 356 9.06 -17.65 -10.63
C ASP A 356 9.80 -18.68 -9.76
N LYS A 357 9.70 -19.96 -10.13
CA LYS A 357 10.34 -21.07 -9.40
C LYS A 357 11.85 -21.11 -9.58
N LYS A 358 12.35 -20.62 -10.72
CA LYS A 358 13.79 -20.58 -10.98
C LYS A 358 14.44 -19.56 -10.05
N GLN A 359 13.92 -18.34 -10.04
CA GLN A 359 14.38 -17.26 -9.16
C GLN A 359 14.27 -17.66 -7.69
N PHE A 360 13.16 -18.29 -7.28
CA PHE A 360 13.00 -18.79 -5.92
C PHE A 360 14.11 -19.80 -5.53
N ARG A 361 14.46 -20.71 -6.43
CA ARG A 361 15.52 -21.71 -6.19
C ARG A 361 16.90 -21.08 -6.11
N GLU A 362 17.18 -20.09 -6.95
CA GLU A 362 18.44 -19.34 -6.95
C GLU A 362 18.62 -18.60 -5.62
N ASP A 363 17.58 -17.91 -5.15
CA ASP A 363 17.64 -17.06 -3.94
C ASP A 363 17.63 -17.87 -2.65
N PHE A 364 16.94 -19.01 -2.62
CA PHE A 364 16.78 -19.80 -1.40
C PHE A 364 17.54 -21.14 -1.39
N GLY A 365 18.16 -21.55 -2.51
CA GLY A 365 18.92 -22.81 -2.61
C GLY A 365 18.06 -24.06 -2.49
N CYS A 366 16.74 -23.99 -2.65
CA CYS A 366 15.81 -25.12 -2.64
C CYS A 366 14.59 -24.84 -3.51
N SER A 367 13.89 -25.91 -3.93
CA SER A 367 12.61 -25.73 -4.61
C SER A 367 11.55 -25.22 -3.64
N ILE A 368 10.49 -24.57 -4.17
CA ILE A 368 9.39 -24.06 -3.35
C ILE A 368 8.64 -25.18 -2.62
N GLU A 369 8.51 -26.34 -3.26
CA GLU A 369 7.88 -27.53 -2.68
C GLU A 369 8.67 -28.06 -1.47
N ALA A 370 10.00 -28.00 -1.53
CA ALA A 370 10.87 -28.41 -0.41
C ALA A 370 10.93 -27.33 0.68
N GLY A 371 10.93 -26.05 0.30
CA GLY A 371 11.02 -24.91 1.23
C GLY A 371 9.72 -24.64 1.98
N LEU A 372 8.56 -24.83 1.32
CA LEU A 372 7.22 -24.51 1.82
C LEU A 372 6.23 -25.67 1.60
N PRO A 373 6.52 -26.89 2.09
CA PRO A 373 5.70 -28.06 1.77
C PRO A 373 4.26 -27.95 2.28
N ALA A 374 4.04 -27.36 3.43
CA ALA A 374 2.70 -27.19 4.02
C ALA A 374 1.85 -26.17 3.25
N GLU A 375 2.45 -25.05 2.89
CA GLU A 375 1.82 -23.99 2.11
C GLU A 375 1.46 -24.50 0.70
N MET A 376 2.37 -25.22 0.05
CA MET A 376 2.15 -25.81 -1.27
C MET A 376 1.06 -26.88 -1.23
N ALA A 377 1.07 -27.76 -0.24
CA ALA A 377 0.03 -28.79 -0.07
C ALA A 377 -1.36 -28.15 0.17
N PHE A 378 -1.42 -27.13 1.03
CA PHE A 378 -2.66 -26.41 1.29
C PHE A 378 -3.23 -25.75 0.03
N MET A 379 -2.43 -24.98 -0.68
CA MET A 379 -2.86 -24.26 -1.89
C MET A 379 -3.27 -25.22 -3.01
N THR A 380 -2.56 -26.34 -3.16
CA THR A 380 -2.92 -27.41 -4.11
C THR A 380 -4.27 -28.03 -3.75
N ALA A 381 -4.44 -28.45 -2.49
CA ALA A 381 -5.69 -29.03 -2.01
C ALA A 381 -6.87 -28.05 -2.09
N ALA A 382 -6.61 -26.75 -1.95
CA ALA A 382 -7.61 -25.70 -2.12
C ALA A 382 -7.98 -25.44 -3.59
N GLY A 383 -7.26 -26.02 -4.58
CA GLY A 383 -7.47 -25.75 -6.00
C GLY A 383 -7.07 -24.33 -6.41
N ALA A 384 -6.03 -23.80 -5.77
CA ALA A 384 -5.60 -22.42 -5.96
C ALA A 384 -4.75 -22.19 -7.20
N PHE A 385 -4.08 -23.24 -7.71
CA PHE A 385 -3.14 -23.14 -8.82
C PHE A 385 -3.81 -23.45 -10.16
N ALA A 386 -3.71 -22.50 -11.10
CA ALA A 386 -4.07 -22.71 -12.51
C ALA A 386 -2.92 -23.41 -13.24
N THR A 387 -1.69 -22.97 -13.00
CA THR A 387 -0.46 -23.57 -13.50
C THR A 387 0.47 -23.84 -12.32
N ASN A 388 1.10 -25.01 -12.30
CA ASN A 388 2.18 -25.37 -11.39
C ASN A 388 3.13 -26.29 -12.15
N ASN A 389 4.05 -25.72 -12.90
CA ASN A 389 5.05 -26.44 -13.71
C ASN A 389 6.47 -26.18 -13.19
N ASP A 390 7.51 -26.57 -13.93
CA ASP A 390 8.91 -26.40 -13.52
C ASP A 390 9.39 -24.95 -13.51
N LYS A 391 8.67 -24.05 -14.18
CA LYS A 391 9.05 -22.64 -14.36
C LYS A 391 8.31 -21.71 -13.40
N GLU A 392 6.99 -21.92 -13.27
CA GLU A 392 6.12 -20.93 -12.62
C GLU A 392 4.91 -21.55 -11.93
N ILE A 393 4.33 -20.75 -11.05
CA ILE A 393 3.00 -20.97 -10.48
C ILE A 393 2.13 -19.76 -10.85
N THR A 394 0.91 -20.03 -11.35
CA THR A 394 -0.14 -19.03 -11.54
C THR A 394 -1.43 -19.44 -10.83
N LEU A 395 -2.38 -18.52 -10.69
CA LEU A 395 -3.53 -18.69 -9.82
C LEU A 395 -4.86 -18.89 -10.57
N THR A 396 -5.71 -19.76 -10.05
CA THR A 396 -7.14 -19.80 -10.40
C THR A 396 -7.88 -18.57 -9.82
N PRO A 397 -9.12 -18.27 -10.24
CA PRO A 397 -9.96 -17.26 -9.56
C PRO A 397 -10.05 -17.47 -8.05
N LYS A 398 -10.20 -18.74 -7.61
CA LYS A 398 -10.18 -19.10 -6.20
C LYS A 398 -8.84 -18.84 -5.53
N GLY A 399 -7.74 -19.13 -6.22
CA GLY A 399 -6.38 -18.84 -5.76
C GLY A 399 -6.15 -17.34 -5.57
N ARG A 400 -6.62 -16.49 -6.49
CA ARG A 400 -6.56 -15.04 -6.35
C ARG A 400 -7.29 -14.54 -5.10
N TYR A 401 -8.51 -15.04 -4.85
CA TYR A 401 -9.22 -14.68 -3.62
C TYR A 401 -8.49 -15.15 -2.35
N LEU A 402 -7.88 -16.34 -2.35
CA LEU A 402 -7.04 -16.77 -1.23
C LEU A 402 -5.85 -15.84 -1.00
N MET A 403 -5.26 -15.27 -2.06
CA MET A 403 -4.22 -14.26 -1.93
C MET A 403 -4.77 -12.95 -1.33
N VAL A 404 -5.97 -12.51 -1.69
CA VAL A 404 -6.64 -11.37 -1.04
C VAL A 404 -6.76 -11.62 0.47
N VAL A 405 -7.20 -12.81 0.88
CA VAL A 405 -7.30 -13.20 2.29
C VAL A 405 -5.95 -13.19 3.00
N MET A 406 -4.90 -13.74 2.35
CA MET A 406 -3.54 -13.77 2.91
C MET A 406 -2.98 -12.36 3.09
N MET A 407 -3.05 -11.53 2.04
CA MET A 407 -2.57 -10.15 2.08
C MET A 407 -3.32 -9.31 3.11
N ARG A 408 -4.65 -9.44 3.19
CA ARG A 408 -5.44 -8.80 4.24
C ARG A 408 -4.93 -9.17 5.64
N GLN A 409 -4.67 -10.42 5.91
CA GLN A 409 -4.16 -10.84 7.22
C GLN A 409 -2.73 -10.36 7.48
N PHE A 410 -1.88 -10.37 6.46
CA PHE A 410 -0.52 -9.83 6.55
C PHE A 410 -0.56 -8.32 6.88
N PHE A 411 -1.34 -7.53 6.14
CA PHE A 411 -1.46 -6.09 6.41
C PHE A 411 -2.13 -5.77 7.75
N ILE A 412 -3.05 -6.60 8.24
CA ILE A 412 -3.54 -6.49 9.63
C ILE A 412 -2.38 -6.70 10.62
N GLY A 413 -1.46 -7.64 10.34
CA GLY A 413 -0.22 -7.83 11.11
C GLY A 413 0.70 -6.61 11.06
N VAL A 414 0.93 -6.04 9.88
CA VAL A 414 1.69 -4.79 9.70
C VAL A 414 1.00 -3.62 10.42
N ASN A 415 -0.33 -3.53 10.37
CA ASN A 415 -1.09 -2.52 11.11
C ASN A 415 -0.97 -2.69 12.63
N ASN A 416 -0.84 -3.94 13.13
CA ASN A 416 -0.53 -4.19 14.54
C ASN A 416 0.89 -3.74 14.90
N LEU A 417 1.86 -3.90 13.98
CA LEU A 417 3.22 -3.35 14.15
C LEU A 417 3.18 -1.80 14.21
N ARG A 418 2.34 -1.16 13.38
CA ARG A 418 2.08 0.28 13.45
C ARG A 418 1.47 0.69 14.79
N ASP A 419 0.55 -0.09 15.36
CA ASP A 419 0.00 0.16 16.70
C ASP A 419 1.09 0.07 17.79
N GLN A 420 2.03 -0.88 17.68
CA GLN A 420 3.19 -0.97 18.59
C GLN A 420 4.07 0.29 18.50
N ALA A 421 4.34 0.79 17.29
CA ALA A 421 5.12 2.01 17.09
C ALA A 421 4.39 3.25 17.64
N ARG A 422 3.06 3.37 17.46
CA ARG A 422 2.24 4.44 18.05
C ARG A 422 2.25 4.43 19.57
N ALA A 423 2.39 3.27 20.19
CA ALA A 423 2.47 3.18 21.66
C ALA A 423 3.69 3.94 22.23
N ALA A 424 4.73 4.13 21.42
CA ALA A 424 5.95 4.87 21.80
C ALA A 424 5.86 6.39 21.51
N LEU A 425 4.75 6.91 20.99
CA LEU A 425 4.59 8.35 20.73
C LEU A 425 4.67 9.19 22.02
N PRO A 426 5.23 10.41 21.97
CA PRO A 426 5.11 11.41 23.02
C PRO A 426 3.63 11.74 23.33
N GLY A 427 3.35 12.16 24.58
CA GLY A 427 1.98 12.46 25.04
C GLY A 427 1.24 13.46 24.15
N GLU A 428 1.89 14.58 23.83
CA GLU A 428 1.33 15.63 22.95
C GLU A 428 0.93 15.11 21.57
N GLU A 429 1.73 14.21 20.97
CA GLU A 429 1.42 13.63 19.68
C GLU A 429 0.33 12.55 19.76
N LYS A 430 0.21 11.86 20.91
CA LYS A 430 -0.93 10.97 21.17
C LYS A 430 -2.25 11.73 21.23
N GLU A 431 -2.27 12.89 21.92
CA GLU A 431 -3.46 13.74 21.97
C GLU A 431 -3.91 14.22 20.59
N LEU A 432 -2.96 14.58 19.71
CA LEU A 432 -3.29 14.97 18.33
C LEU A 432 -3.95 13.85 17.51
N LEU A 433 -3.62 12.59 17.82
CA LEU A 433 -4.12 11.43 17.09
C LEU A 433 -5.41 10.86 17.66
N PHE A 434 -5.58 10.90 18.96
CA PHE A 434 -6.62 10.16 19.66
C PHE A 434 -7.61 11.06 20.41
N GLY A 435 -7.29 12.35 20.57
CA GLY A 435 -8.15 13.31 21.27
C GLY A 435 -8.33 13.01 22.77
N CYS A 436 -7.34 12.34 23.39
CA CYS A 436 -7.37 11.95 24.81
C CYS A 436 -6.43 12.81 25.64
#